data_9e003a44c78ca5cc31feb378a3213f81
#
_entry.id   9e003a44c78ca5cc31feb378a3213f81
#
_cell.length_a   1.000
_cell.length_b   1.000
_cell.length_c   1.000
_cell.angle_alpha   90.00
_cell.angle_beta   90.00
_cell.angle_gamma   90.00
#
_symmetry.space_group_name_H-M   'P 1'
#
loop_
_entity.id
_entity.type
_entity.pdbx_description
1 polymer ?
#
loop_
_entity_poly.entity_id
_entity_poly.type
_entity_poly.pdbx_seq_one_letter_code
_entity_poly.pdbx_strand_id
1 'polypeptide(L)'
;MNTNSNTYTVIYSIILVVIVAAVLAFSAMFLKPMQDANVKKDTIGQILTAATVEGEDILATYQQEIEKAILVNIKGEEVGTLNVEECEVYGNSDLKRQIAAEEKALPVYIFKNGITVVPCYGAGLWGPIWGYVGFEGDLKTIKAVRFGHKGETPGLGAKIADEPSFAEAFTGKTVGEGEILFEVAKPANRQTETNGVDAFSGATITSQALGKTLDQWFGFYQNYFAKNGITAEEVVDAVIDETGELEPVTEVEPANTVEE
;
A
#
# COMPACT_ATOMS: atom_id res chain seq x y z
N MET A 1 -27.64 -26.42 -48.93
CA MET A 1 -27.88 -25.09 -48.30
C MET A 1 -27.08 -24.06 -49.09
N ASN A 2 -27.70 -22.97 -49.58
CA ASN A 2 -26.99 -21.99 -50.39
C ASN A 2 -26.12 -21.12 -49.48
N THR A 3 -24.81 -21.38 -49.48
CA THR A 3 -23.83 -20.70 -48.62
C THR A 3 -23.63 -19.22 -48.97
N ASN A 4 -24.15 -18.78 -50.12
CA ASN A 4 -24.07 -17.37 -50.56
C ASN A 4 -25.32 -16.55 -50.19
N SER A 5 -26.25 -17.11 -49.41
CA SER A 5 -27.42 -16.33 -48.97
C SER A 5 -27.10 -15.52 -47.71
N ASN A 6 -27.64 -14.30 -47.66
CA ASN A 6 -27.49 -13.42 -46.47
C ASN A 6 -27.99 -14.13 -45.19
N THR A 7 -29.04 -14.91 -45.27
CA THR A 7 -29.61 -15.68 -44.18
C THR A 7 -28.61 -16.72 -43.63
N TYR A 8 -27.89 -17.43 -44.49
CA TYR A 8 -26.86 -18.36 -44.10
C TYR A 8 -25.73 -17.66 -43.33
N THR A 9 -25.25 -16.54 -43.89
CA THR A 9 -24.18 -15.75 -43.28
C THR A 9 -24.56 -15.26 -41.87
N VAL A 10 -25.79 -14.76 -41.71
CA VAL A 10 -26.30 -14.27 -40.42
C VAL A 10 -26.40 -15.42 -39.38
N ILE A 11 -27.00 -16.56 -39.76
CA ILE A 11 -27.13 -17.71 -38.85
C ILE A 11 -25.76 -18.26 -38.48
N TYR A 12 -24.84 -18.40 -39.43
CA TYR A 12 -23.49 -18.86 -39.20
C TYR A 12 -22.75 -17.94 -38.20
N SER A 13 -22.84 -16.62 -38.41
CA SER A 13 -22.21 -15.63 -37.55
C SER A 13 -22.77 -15.67 -36.13
N ILE A 14 -24.08 -15.83 -35.95
CA ILE A 14 -24.71 -15.96 -34.63
C ILE A 14 -24.21 -17.20 -33.93
N ILE A 15 -24.22 -18.37 -34.62
CA ILE A 15 -23.74 -19.64 -34.01
C ILE A 15 -22.27 -19.50 -33.60
N LEU A 16 -21.43 -18.95 -34.44
CA LEU A 16 -20.01 -18.73 -34.17
C LEU A 16 -19.81 -17.87 -32.91
N VAL A 17 -20.51 -16.72 -32.84
CA VAL A 17 -20.43 -15.81 -31.69
C VAL A 17 -20.90 -16.49 -30.40
N VAL A 18 -21.99 -17.25 -30.44
CA VAL A 18 -22.51 -17.99 -29.27
C VAL A 18 -21.49 -19.04 -28.80
N ILE A 19 -20.89 -19.80 -29.72
CA ILE A 19 -19.86 -20.79 -29.34
C ILE A 19 -18.65 -20.11 -28.70
N VAL A 20 -18.13 -19.04 -29.33
CA VAL A 20 -16.97 -18.32 -28.78
C VAL A 20 -17.30 -17.71 -27.42
N ALA A 21 -18.46 -17.08 -27.28
CA ALA A 21 -18.90 -16.53 -26.00
C ALA A 21 -19.03 -17.59 -24.91
N ALA A 22 -19.58 -18.75 -25.23
CA ALA A 22 -19.70 -19.88 -24.29
C ALA A 22 -18.33 -20.41 -23.84
N VAL A 23 -17.37 -20.57 -24.77
CA VAL A 23 -16.01 -21.01 -24.46
C VAL A 23 -15.29 -20.00 -23.57
N LEU A 24 -15.40 -18.71 -23.90
CA LEU A 24 -14.78 -17.64 -23.10
C LEU A 24 -15.39 -17.55 -21.69
N ALA A 25 -16.73 -17.63 -21.57
CA ALA A 25 -17.42 -17.61 -20.28
C ALA A 25 -17.04 -18.82 -19.42
N PHE A 26 -17.00 -20.01 -19.99
CA PHE A 26 -16.58 -21.22 -19.29
C PHE A 26 -15.14 -21.11 -18.79
N SER A 27 -14.22 -20.69 -19.66
CA SER A 27 -12.82 -20.51 -19.30
C SER A 27 -12.66 -19.47 -18.18
N ALA A 28 -13.36 -18.34 -18.27
CA ALA A 28 -13.32 -17.29 -17.24
C ALA A 28 -13.84 -17.79 -15.89
N MET A 29 -14.96 -18.53 -15.87
CA MET A 29 -15.52 -19.11 -14.64
C MET A 29 -14.60 -20.16 -14.02
N PHE A 30 -13.98 -21.01 -14.86
CA PHE A 30 -13.08 -22.06 -14.39
C PHE A 30 -11.78 -21.50 -13.79
N LEU A 31 -11.21 -20.45 -14.40
CA LEU A 31 -9.95 -19.84 -13.95
C LEU A 31 -10.13 -18.87 -12.79
N LYS A 32 -11.35 -18.37 -12.56
CA LYS A 32 -11.61 -17.34 -11.55
C LYS A 32 -11.12 -17.69 -10.15
N PRO A 33 -11.36 -18.88 -9.58
CA PRO A 33 -10.88 -19.20 -8.23
C PRO A 33 -9.35 -19.18 -8.12
N MET A 34 -8.64 -19.62 -9.18
CA MET A 34 -7.17 -19.57 -9.23
C MET A 34 -6.66 -18.14 -9.32
N GLN A 35 -7.33 -17.28 -10.10
CA GLN A 35 -7.00 -15.87 -10.20
C GLN A 35 -7.21 -15.15 -8.85
N ASP A 36 -8.34 -15.38 -8.19
CA ASP A 36 -8.66 -14.79 -6.90
C ASP A 36 -7.63 -15.22 -5.83
N ALA A 37 -7.20 -16.48 -5.82
CA ALA A 37 -6.16 -16.98 -4.93
C ALA A 37 -4.79 -16.32 -5.21
N ASN A 38 -4.42 -16.16 -6.48
CA ASN A 38 -3.16 -15.49 -6.86
C ASN A 38 -3.18 -14.00 -6.50
N VAL A 39 -4.30 -13.31 -6.73
CA VAL A 39 -4.46 -11.89 -6.34
C VAL A 39 -4.34 -11.73 -4.82
N LYS A 40 -4.97 -12.63 -4.05
CA LYS A 40 -4.85 -12.63 -2.58
C LYS A 40 -3.39 -12.83 -2.15
N LYS A 41 -2.69 -13.80 -2.72
CA LYS A 41 -1.28 -14.08 -2.42
C LYS A 41 -0.38 -12.89 -2.78
N ASP A 42 -0.60 -12.25 -3.94
CA ASP A 42 0.13 -11.06 -4.36
C ASP A 42 -0.12 -9.87 -3.40
N THR A 43 -1.38 -9.65 -3.01
CA THR A 43 -1.77 -8.63 -2.03
C THR A 43 -1.02 -8.82 -0.71
N ILE A 44 -1.00 -10.03 -0.18
CA ILE A 44 -0.30 -10.37 1.07
C ILE A 44 1.22 -10.17 0.90
N GLY A 45 1.79 -10.58 -0.24
CA GLY A 45 3.21 -10.34 -0.53
C GLY A 45 3.58 -8.85 -0.52
N GLN A 46 2.70 -8.00 -1.04
CA GLN A 46 2.90 -6.54 -1.00
C GLN A 46 2.81 -5.98 0.43
N ILE A 47 1.88 -6.50 1.26
CA ILE A 47 1.76 -6.13 2.68
C ILE A 47 3.03 -6.54 3.44
N LEU A 48 3.52 -7.77 3.25
CA LEU A 48 4.75 -8.26 3.87
C LEU A 48 5.98 -7.44 3.46
N THR A 49 6.07 -7.08 2.17
CA THR A 49 7.16 -6.19 1.68
C THR A 49 7.14 -4.84 2.40
N ALA A 50 5.95 -4.23 2.56
CA ALA A 50 5.81 -2.96 3.29
C ALA A 50 6.10 -3.12 4.79
N ALA A 51 5.87 -4.31 5.36
CA ALA A 51 6.22 -4.66 6.73
C ALA A 51 7.71 -5.04 6.90
N THR A 52 8.51 -5.04 5.82
CA THR A 52 9.90 -5.51 5.82
C THR A 52 10.06 -6.95 6.30
N VAL A 53 9.09 -7.81 5.98
CA VAL A 53 9.06 -9.23 6.34
C VAL A 53 9.29 -10.07 5.09
N GLU A 54 10.26 -10.98 5.14
CA GLU A 54 10.58 -11.90 4.07
C GLU A 54 10.29 -13.35 4.49
N GLY A 55 9.89 -14.18 3.54
CA GLY A 55 9.65 -15.61 3.78
C GLY A 55 9.37 -16.36 2.48
N GLU A 56 9.66 -17.65 2.47
CA GLU A 56 9.47 -18.49 1.27
C GLU A 56 7.97 -18.74 0.98
N ASP A 57 7.19 -19.01 2.02
CA ASP A 57 5.74 -19.19 1.92
C ASP A 57 5.02 -17.93 2.40
N ILE A 58 4.53 -17.14 1.46
CA ILE A 58 3.85 -15.86 1.71
C ILE A 58 2.69 -16.00 2.70
N LEU A 59 1.86 -17.03 2.58
CA LEU A 59 0.68 -17.19 3.44
C LEU A 59 1.08 -17.62 4.86
N ALA A 60 1.99 -18.58 4.98
CA ALA A 60 2.50 -19.02 6.26
C ALA A 60 3.28 -17.90 6.97
N THR A 61 4.10 -17.16 6.24
CA THR A 61 4.84 -16.01 6.78
C THR A 61 3.89 -14.93 7.30
N TYR A 62 2.84 -14.60 6.55
CA TYR A 62 1.82 -13.65 7.01
C TYR A 62 1.18 -14.09 8.32
N GLN A 63 0.73 -15.36 8.41
CA GLN A 63 0.10 -15.89 9.62
C GLN A 63 1.05 -15.91 10.82
N GLN A 64 2.35 -16.13 10.59
CA GLN A 64 3.36 -16.17 11.65
C GLN A 64 3.77 -14.79 12.16
N GLU A 65 3.92 -13.82 11.25
CA GLU A 65 4.52 -12.53 11.57
C GLU A 65 3.50 -11.44 11.88
N ILE A 66 2.25 -11.60 11.44
CA ILE A 66 1.21 -10.64 11.80
C ILE A 66 0.78 -10.84 13.26
N GLU A 67 0.64 -9.75 13.99
CA GLU A 67 0.08 -9.74 15.33
C GLU A 67 -1.44 -9.68 15.28
N LYS A 68 -1.98 -8.69 14.56
CA LYS A 68 -3.41 -8.54 14.31
C LYS A 68 -3.69 -7.74 13.03
N ALA A 69 -4.86 -7.97 12.45
CA ALA A 69 -5.40 -7.18 11.36
C ALA A 69 -6.78 -6.63 11.78
N ILE A 70 -6.91 -5.31 11.82
CA ILE A 70 -8.10 -4.62 12.31
C ILE A 70 -8.70 -3.73 11.24
N LEU A 71 -9.95 -3.36 11.43
CA LEU A 71 -10.66 -2.35 10.65
C LEU A 71 -10.91 -1.14 11.54
N VAL A 72 -10.55 0.05 11.06
CA VAL A 72 -10.74 1.29 11.81
C VAL A 72 -11.62 2.26 11.03
N ASN A 73 -12.39 3.09 11.76
CA ASN A 73 -13.15 4.18 11.16
C ASN A 73 -12.32 5.47 11.08
N ILE A 74 -12.87 6.51 10.44
CA ILE A 74 -12.21 7.82 10.34
C ILE A 74 -11.98 8.52 11.68
N LYS A 75 -12.62 8.07 12.77
CA LYS A 75 -12.36 8.57 14.12
C LYS A 75 -11.19 7.83 14.80
N GLY A 76 -10.58 6.86 14.12
CA GLY A 76 -9.52 6.03 14.67
C GLY A 76 -10.02 5.01 15.70
N GLU A 77 -11.29 4.60 15.63
CA GLU A 77 -11.88 3.58 16.50
C GLU A 77 -11.88 2.23 15.75
N GLU A 78 -11.58 1.16 16.45
CA GLU A 78 -11.67 -0.19 15.89
C GLU A 78 -13.16 -0.56 15.72
N VAL A 79 -13.51 -0.95 14.50
CA VAL A 79 -14.88 -1.32 14.09
C VAL A 79 -15.02 -2.77 13.65
N GLY A 80 -13.91 -3.49 13.59
CA GLY A 80 -13.88 -4.92 13.23
C GLY A 80 -12.47 -5.46 13.13
N THR A 81 -12.38 -6.76 12.88
CA THR A 81 -11.12 -7.48 12.69
C THR A 81 -11.17 -8.30 11.40
N LEU A 82 -10.02 -8.55 10.80
CA LEU A 82 -9.86 -9.46 9.68
C LEU A 82 -9.32 -10.80 10.19
N ASN A 83 -9.80 -11.90 9.60
CA ASN A 83 -9.37 -13.24 10.02
C ASN A 83 -7.95 -13.54 9.50
N VAL A 84 -6.98 -13.51 10.41
CA VAL A 84 -5.57 -13.80 10.11
C VAL A 84 -5.36 -15.25 9.71
N GLU A 85 -6.07 -16.20 10.33
CA GLU A 85 -5.93 -17.65 10.03
C GLU A 85 -6.40 -17.96 8.60
N GLU A 86 -7.42 -17.26 8.11
CA GLU A 86 -7.90 -17.35 6.74
C GLU A 86 -7.16 -16.42 5.77
N CYS A 87 -6.14 -15.71 6.26
CA CYS A 87 -5.42 -14.68 5.51
C CYS A 87 -6.38 -13.68 4.86
N GLU A 88 -7.38 -13.21 5.61
CA GLU A 88 -8.32 -12.21 5.12
C GLU A 88 -7.61 -10.85 4.98
N VAL A 89 -7.67 -10.29 3.78
CA VAL A 89 -7.09 -8.98 3.46
C VAL A 89 -8.00 -8.21 2.52
N TYR A 90 -7.96 -6.89 2.61
CA TYR A 90 -8.65 -6.04 1.65
C TYR A 90 -7.90 -5.98 0.33
N GLY A 91 -8.56 -6.43 -0.73
CA GLY A 91 -8.08 -6.25 -2.09
C GLY A 91 -8.46 -4.86 -2.66
N ASN A 92 -8.01 -4.59 -3.89
CA ASN A 92 -8.26 -3.31 -4.56
C ASN A 92 -9.75 -2.96 -4.72
N SER A 93 -10.63 -3.95 -4.86
CA SER A 93 -12.08 -3.73 -4.92
C SER A 93 -12.66 -3.26 -3.59
N ASP A 94 -12.12 -3.78 -2.48
CA ASP A 94 -12.56 -3.41 -1.13
C ASP A 94 -12.07 -2.00 -0.80
N LEU A 95 -10.79 -1.70 -1.07
CA LEU A 95 -10.22 -0.37 -0.89
C LEU A 95 -10.95 0.70 -1.73
N LYS A 96 -11.28 0.38 -2.98
CA LYS A 96 -12.07 1.26 -3.84
C LYS A 96 -13.43 1.61 -3.21
N ARG A 97 -14.10 0.63 -2.60
CA ARG A 97 -15.39 0.85 -1.92
C ARG A 97 -15.26 1.82 -0.75
N GLN A 98 -14.13 1.78 0.00
CA GLN A 98 -13.90 2.66 1.13
C GLN A 98 -13.81 4.14 0.74
N ILE A 99 -13.35 4.47 -0.47
CA ILE A 99 -13.27 5.87 -0.92
C ILE A 99 -14.67 6.53 -0.91
N ALA A 100 -15.69 5.82 -1.38
CA ALA A 100 -17.05 6.32 -1.53
C ALA A 100 -17.96 6.00 -0.31
N ALA A 101 -17.51 5.16 0.62
CA ALA A 101 -18.30 4.76 1.78
C ALA A 101 -18.51 5.95 2.73
N GLU A 102 -19.74 6.11 3.24
CA GLU A 102 -20.06 7.09 4.28
C GLU A 102 -19.42 6.66 5.61
N GLU A 103 -19.60 5.40 5.98
CA GLU A 103 -18.91 4.78 7.11
C GLU A 103 -17.74 3.95 6.58
N LYS A 104 -16.52 4.37 6.91
CA LYS A 104 -15.31 3.70 6.45
C LYS A 104 -14.89 2.61 7.43
N ALA A 105 -14.46 1.48 6.86
CA ALA A 105 -13.79 0.40 7.58
C ALA A 105 -12.43 0.18 6.92
N LEU A 106 -11.42 0.84 7.44
CA LEU A 106 -10.09 0.95 6.84
C LEU A 106 -9.17 -0.11 7.45
N PRO A 107 -8.53 -0.98 6.67
CA PRO A 107 -7.70 -2.04 7.22
C PRO A 107 -6.35 -1.52 7.73
N VAL A 108 -5.94 -2.02 8.87
CA VAL A 108 -4.64 -1.79 9.49
C VAL A 108 -4.03 -3.15 9.83
N TYR A 109 -2.83 -3.41 9.35
CA TYR A 109 -2.10 -4.67 9.55
C TYR A 109 -0.93 -4.41 10.50
N ILE A 110 -0.97 -4.99 11.69
CA ILE A 110 0.02 -4.79 12.75
C ILE A 110 0.89 -6.04 12.83
N PHE A 111 2.21 -5.85 12.72
CA PHE A 111 3.18 -6.93 12.71
C PHE A 111 3.96 -7.02 14.02
N LYS A 112 4.42 -8.22 14.39
CA LYS A 112 5.19 -8.50 15.62
C LYS A 112 6.53 -7.76 15.66
N ASN A 113 7.07 -7.34 14.51
CA ASN A 113 8.28 -6.52 14.44
C ASN A 113 8.02 -5.03 14.75
N GLY A 114 6.81 -4.66 15.18
CA GLY A 114 6.42 -3.30 15.51
C GLY A 114 6.02 -2.43 14.32
N ILE A 115 6.05 -2.97 13.09
CA ILE A 115 5.65 -2.23 11.90
C ILE A 115 4.14 -2.34 11.70
N THR A 116 3.50 -1.22 11.44
CA THR A 116 2.07 -1.14 11.09
C THR A 116 1.92 -0.77 9.62
N VAL A 117 1.21 -1.60 8.86
CA VAL A 117 0.99 -1.38 7.43
C VAL A 117 -0.44 -0.91 7.18
N VAL A 118 -0.57 0.17 6.41
CA VAL A 118 -1.87 0.66 5.91
C VAL A 118 -1.86 0.71 4.38
N PRO A 119 -2.96 0.33 3.73
CA PRO A 119 -3.09 0.46 2.28
C PRO A 119 -3.55 1.83 1.85
N CYS A 120 -3.34 2.12 0.57
CA CYS A 120 -3.97 3.22 -0.16
C CYS A 120 -4.41 2.76 -1.55
N TYR A 121 -5.43 3.43 -2.11
CA TYR A 121 -5.95 3.15 -3.43
C TYR A 121 -6.43 4.44 -4.11
N GLY A 122 -6.07 4.63 -5.38
CA GLY A 122 -6.44 5.82 -6.13
C GLY A 122 -6.46 5.62 -7.64
N ALA A 123 -6.55 6.71 -8.36
CA ALA A 123 -6.53 6.73 -9.82
C ALA A 123 -5.18 7.29 -10.32
N GLY A 124 -4.46 6.50 -11.09
CA GLY A 124 -3.31 6.93 -11.86
C GLY A 124 -3.71 7.59 -13.19
N LEU A 125 -2.77 7.66 -14.13
CA LEU A 125 -3.02 8.26 -15.44
C LEU A 125 -3.86 7.34 -16.35
N TRP A 126 -3.57 6.04 -16.35
CA TRP A 126 -4.20 5.05 -17.24
C TRP A 126 -5.06 4.03 -16.53
N GLY A 127 -4.98 3.97 -15.21
CA GLY A 127 -5.74 3.00 -14.44
C GLY A 127 -5.59 3.19 -12.94
N PRO A 128 -6.16 2.30 -12.14
CA PRO A 128 -5.98 2.36 -10.70
C PRO A 128 -4.52 2.11 -10.31
N ILE A 129 -4.12 2.84 -9.27
CA ILE A 129 -2.88 2.68 -8.54
C ILE A 129 -3.21 2.38 -7.07
N TRP A 130 -2.32 1.67 -6.40
CA TRP A 130 -2.47 1.35 -4.98
C TRP A 130 -1.10 1.25 -4.31
N GLY A 131 -1.11 1.18 -3.02
CA GLY A 131 0.12 0.97 -2.25
C GLY A 131 -0.16 0.46 -0.86
N TYR A 132 0.89 -0.05 -0.26
CA TYR A 132 0.98 -0.44 1.13
C TYR A 132 2.13 0.34 1.74
N VAL A 133 1.86 1.02 2.85
CA VAL A 133 2.83 1.87 3.55
C VAL A 133 3.03 1.30 4.94
N GLY A 134 4.26 0.87 5.23
CA GLY A 134 4.69 0.41 6.54
C GLY A 134 5.23 1.57 7.36
N PHE A 135 4.70 1.73 8.55
CA PHE A 135 5.10 2.74 9.53
C PHE A 135 5.86 2.11 10.69
N GLU A 136 6.81 2.83 11.23
CA GLU A 136 7.43 2.50 12.52
C GLU A 136 6.41 2.64 13.67
N GLY A 137 6.76 2.24 14.88
CA GLY A 137 5.86 2.25 16.03
C GLY A 137 5.28 3.63 16.37
N ASP A 138 5.92 4.72 15.91
CA ASP A 138 5.42 6.09 16.06
C ASP A 138 4.20 6.40 15.15
N LEU A 139 3.84 5.51 14.24
CA LEU A 139 2.79 5.68 13.21
C LEU A 139 2.90 6.98 12.41
N LYS A 140 4.11 7.53 12.33
CA LYS A 140 4.44 8.76 11.64
C LYS A 140 5.57 8.57 10.65
N THR A 141 6.59 7.80 11.01
CA THR A 141 7.77 7.56 10.18
C THR A 141 7.55 6.37 9.26
N ILE A 142 7.70 6.58 7.96
CA ILE A 142 7.58 5.54 6.94
C ILE A 142 8.82 4.65 6.97
N LYS A 143 8.63 3.35 7.19
CA LYS A 143 9.69 2.34 7.15
C LYS A 143 9.95 1.82 5.75
N ALA A 144 8.90 1.41 5.07
CA ALA A 144 8.96 0.89 3.72
C ALA A 144 7.62 1.09 3.01
N VAL A 145 7.65 1.05 1.67
CA VAL A 145 6.44 1.13 0.85
C VAL A 145 6.49 0.10 -0.27
N ARG A 146 5.32 -0.35 -0.69
CA ARG A 146 5.15 -1.14 -1.91
C ARG A 146 3.99 -0.58 -2.71
N PHE A 147 4.27 -0.12 -3.94
CA PHE A 147 3.24 0.41 -4.85
C PHE A 147 2.92 -0.58 -5.96
N GLY A 148 1.73 -0.43 -6.52
CA GLY A 148 1.27 -1.21 -7.66
C GLY A 148 0.36 -0.38 -8.57
N HIS A 149 0.17 -0.86 -9.78
CA HIS A 149 -0.70 -0.24 -10.79
C HIS A 149 -1.36 -1.31 -11.67
N LYS A 150 -2.46 -0.96 -12.31
CA LYS A 150 -3.15 -1.89 -13.22
C LYS A 150 -2.78 -1.68 -14.70
N GLY A 151 -2.51 -0.46 -15.13
CA GLY A 151 -2.39 -0.16 -16.55
C GLY A 151 -1.47 0.98 -16.91
N GLU A 152 -0.58 1.40 -16.03
CA GLU A 152 0.41 2.44 -16.33
C GLU A 152 1.42 1.97 -17.38
N THR A 153 1.94 2.89 -18.17
CA THR A 153 2.85 2.57 -19.27
C THR A 153 4.21 2.12 -18.72
N PRO A 154 4.72 0.93 -19.15
CA PRO A 154 6.07 0.47 -18.80
C PRO A 154 7.16 1.50 -19.14
N GLY A 155 8.11 1.68 -18.24
CA GLY A 155 9.19 2.67 -18.40
C GLY A 155 8.78 4.14 -18.18
N LEU A 156 7.48 4.40 -17.97
CA LEU A 156 6.91 5.70 -17.62
C LEU A 156 6.15 5.60 -16.29
N GLY A 157 4.83 5.70 -16.27
CA GLY A 157 4.02 5.64 -15.05
C GLY A 157 4.20 4.37 -14.22
N ALA A 158 4.51 3.23 -14.85
CA ALA A 158 4.80 1.96 -14.16
C ALA A 158 6.01 2.04 -13.22
N LYS A 159 6.92 3.01 -13.41
CA LYS A 159 8.09 3.21 -12.54
C LYS A 159 7.76 3.43 -11.06
N ILE A 160 6.56 3.88 -10.73
CA ILE A 160 6.13 3.97 -9.32
C ILE A 160 6.18 2.63 -8.59
N ALA A 161 6.04 1.51 -9.32
CA ALA A 161 6.07 0.15 -8.80
C ALA A 161 7.34 -0.62 -9.17
N ASP A 162 7.93 -0.30 -10.33
CA ASP A 162 9.02 -1.09 -10.93
C ASP A 162 10.41 -0.60 -10.51
N GLU A 163 10.54 0.69 -10.09
CA GLU A 163 11.84 1.27 -9.73
C GLU A 163 12.05 1.27 -8.21
N PRO A 164 13.00 0.47 -7.69
CA PRO A 164 13.28 0.41 -6.26
C PRO A 164 13.64 1.77 -5.65
N SER A 165 14.41 2.59 -6.37
CA SER A 165 14.83 3.92 -5.92
C SER A 165 13.66 4.86 -5.62
N PHE A 166 12.49 4.65 -6.27
CA PHE A 166 11.31 5.43 -5.96
C PHE A 166 10.70 5.02 -4.62
N ALA A 167 10.62 3.73 -4.34
CA ALA A 167 10.15 3.23 -3.05
C ALA A 167 11.11 3.60 -1.90
N GLU A 168 12.42 3.51 -2.14
CA GLU A 168 13.47 3.87 -1.17
C GLU A 168 13.40 5.36 -0.75
N ALA A 169 12.98 6.25 -1.66
CA ALA A 169 12.84 7.68 -1.37
C ALA A 169 11.78 7.98 -0.30
N PHE A 170 10.89 7.06 0.02
CA PHE A 170 9.88 7.20 1.07
C PHE A 170 10.42 6.82 2.46
N THR A 171 11.46 6.02 2.54
CA THR A 171 12.02 5.54 3.80
C THR A 171 12.53 6.72 4.64
N GLY A 172 12.10 6.76 5.91
CA GLY A 172 12.42 7.84 6.85
C GLY A 172 11.64 9.14 6.62
N LYS A 173 10.76 9.20 5.62
CA LYS A 173 9.82 10.32 5.49
C LYS A 173 8.71 10.19 6.53
N THR A 174 8.13 11.33 6.90
CA THR A 174 7.09 11.38 7.94
C THR A 174 5.77 11.85 7.38
N VAL A 175 4.68 11.45 8.02
CA VAL A 175 3.35 12.05 7.76
C VAL A 175 3.32 13.43 8.41
N GLY A 176 2.87 14.45 7.67
CA GLY A 176 2.73 15.81 8.15
C GLY A 176 1.53 16.00 9.08
N GLU A 177 1.48 17.15 9.75
CA GLU A 177 0.39 17.50 10.68
C GLU A 177 -0.49 18.65 10.17
N GLY A 178 -0.18 19.19 8.98
CA GLY A 178 -0.85 20.36 8.42
C GLY A 178 -1.91 20.02 7.36
N GLU A 179 -2.09 20.96 6.44
CA GLU A 179 -3.01 20.81 5.31
C GLU A 179 -2.51 19.75 4.31
N ILE A 180 -1.18 19.59 4.19
CA ILE A 180 -0.53 18.59 3.34
C ILE A 180 0.07 17.53 4.25
N LEU A 181 -0.53 16.35 4.27
CA LEU A 181 -0.03 15.21 5.04
C LEU A 181 1.12 14.50 4.32
N PHE A 182 1.03 14.39 2.99
CA PHE A 182 2.11 13.85 2.17
C PHE A 182 2.01 14.33 0.72
N GLU A 183 3.15 14.69 0.12
CA GLU A 183 3.17 15.08 -1.29
C GLU A 183 4.19 14.30 -2.12
N VAL A 184 3.87 14.10 -3.40
CA VAL A 184 4.84 13.72 -4.41
C VAL A 184 4.80 14.78 -5.51
N ALA A 185 5.84 15.58 -5.61
CA ALA A 185 5.88 16.74 -6.49
C ALA A 185 7.21 16.82 -7.25
N LYS A 186 7.26 17.65 -8.30
CA LYS A 186 8.55 18.01 -8.91
C LYS A 186 9.41 18.74 -7.88
N PRO A 187 10.76 18.56 -7.86
CA PRO A 187 11.62 19.21 -6.88
C PRO A 187 11.40 20.71 -6.75
N ALA A 188 11.20 21.40 -7.89
CA ALA A 188 10.95 22.85 -7.91
C ALA A 188 9.59 23.28 -7.33
N ASN A 189 8.66 22.37 -7.18
CA ASN A 189 7.28 22.63 -6.73
C ASN A 189 6.97 21.96 -5.38
N ARG A 190 7.91 21.21 -4.82
CA ARG A 190 7.73 20.54 -3.53
C ARG A 190 7.68 21.56 -2.41
N GLN A 191 6.63 21.50 -1.59
CA GLN A 191 6.40 22.45 -0.50
C GLN A 191 6.97 21.94 0.83
N THR A 192 7.21 20.63 0.93
CA THR A 192 7.66 19.98 2.17
C THR A 192 8.90 19.13 1.90
N GLU A 193 9.80 19.02 2.87
CA GLU A 193 10.99 18.16 2.77
C GLU A 193 10.83 16.86 3.52
N THR A 194 10.21 16.88 4.69
CA THR A 194 10.06 15.72 5.58
C THR A 194 8.92 14.80 5.18
N ASN A 195 7.81 15.37 4.72
CA ASN A 195 6.62 14.65 4.27
C ASN A 195 6.42 14.76 2.75
N GLY A 196 7.50 14.74 1.99
CA GLY A 196 7.45 14.83 0.54
C GLY A 196 8.56 14.06 -0.17
N VAL A 197 8.24 13.56 -1.36
CA VAL A 197 9.13 12.83 -2.25
C VAL A 197 9.10 13.46 -3.65
N ASP A 198 10.22 13.40 -4.35
CA ASP A 198 10.30 13.89 -5.71
C ASP A 198 9.54 12.99 -6.68
N ALA A 199 8.72 13.60 -7.55
CA ALA A 199 8.06 12.90 -8.62
C ALA A 199 9.08 12.32 -9.61
N PHE A 200 8.91 11.06 -9.98
CA PHE A 200 9.84 10.36 -10.87
C PHE A 200 9.81 10.97 -12.29
N SER A 201 11.00 11.23 -12.84
CA SER A 201 11.13 11.77 -14.20
C SER A 201 10.55 10.78 -15.23
N GLY A 202 9.68 11.30 -16.12
CA GLY A 202 8.94 10.47 -17.08
C GLY A 202 7.68 9.81 -16.51
N ALA A 203 7.48 9.82 -15.19
CA ALA A 203 6.28 9.33 -14.51
C ALA A 203 5.57 10.41 -13.68
N THR A 204 5.83 11.68 -13.95
CA THR A 204 5.40 12.80 -13.10
C THR A 204 3.90 12.80 -12.81
N ILE A 205 3.05 12.57 -13.79
CA ILE A 205 1.58 12.61 -13.61
C ILE A 205 1.13 11.48 -12.68
N THR A 206 1.61 10.26 -12.91
CA THR A 206 1.29 9.10 -12.07
C THR A 206 1.87 9.24 -10.67
N SER A 207 3.11 9.75 -10.54
CA SER A 207 3.73 10.01 -9.23
C SER A 207 2.93 11.05 -8.42
N GLN A 208 2.52 12.16 -9.05
CA GLN A 208 1.67 13.16 -8.39
C GLN A 208 0.29 12.64 -8.04
N ALA A 209 -0.28 11.76 -8.87
CA ALA A 209 -1.54 11.09 -8.55
C ALA A 209 -1.39 10.16 -7.33
N LEU A 210 -0.23 9.49 -7.20
CA LEU A 210 0.11 8.71 -6.01
C LEU A 210 0.24 9.59 -4.78
N GLY A 211 0.90 10.74 -4.87
CA GLY A 211 0.99 11.72 -3.77
C GLY A 211 -0.38 12.14 -3.25
N LYS A 212 -1.29 12.52 -4.15
CA LYS A 212 -2.68 12.85 -3.78
C LYS A 212 -3.42 11.66 -3.15
N THR A 213 -3.15 10.45 -3.63
CA THR A 213 -3.72 9.23 -3.07
C THR A 213 -3.24 9.01 -1.64
N LEU A 214 -1.94 9.15 -1.38
CA LEU A 214 -1.34 9.02 -0.05
C LEU A 214 -1.88 10.10 0.90
N ASP A 215 -1.89 11.36 0.48
CA ASP A 215 -2.42 12.48 1.25
C ASP A 215 -3.88 12.23 1.70
N GLN A 216 -4.73 11.81 0.78
CA GLN A 216 -6.12 11.46 1.07
C GLN A 216 -6.24 10.30 2.07
N TRP A 217 -5.49 9.21 1.87
CA TRP A 217 -5.59 8.03 2.72
C TRP A 217 -4.97 8.27 4.10
N PHE A 218 -3.88 9.00 4.19
CA PHE A 218 -3.32 9.43 5.48
C PHE A 218 -4.32 10.30 6.25
N GLY A 219 -5.08 11.17 5.55
CA GLY A 219 -6.19 11.90 6.15
C GLY A 219 -7.28 10.99 6.73
N PHE A 220 -7.58 9.85 6.08
CA PHE A 220 -8.53 8.88 6.66
C PHE A 220 -7.98 8.21 7.91
N TYR A 221 -6.67 7.93 8.00
CA TYR A 221 -6.02 7.31 9.14
C TYR A 221 -5.54 8.28 10.22
N GLN A 222 -5.58 9.59 9.99
CA GLN A 222 -4.97 10.61 10.86
C GLN A 222 -5.35 10.46 12.34
N ASN A 223 -6.63 10.22 12.64
CA ASN A 223 -7.07 10.03 14.01
C ASN A 223 -6.59 8.70 14.61
N TYR A 224 -6.41 7.66 13.81
CA TYR A 224 -5.83 6.40 14.26
C TYR A 224 -4.35 6.58 14.61
N PHE A 225 -3.60 7.25 13.76
CA PHE A 225 -2.18 7.56 13.99
C PHE A 225 -1.99 8.41 15.26
N ALA A 226 -2.79 9.44 15.44
CA ALA A 226 -2.71 10.31 16.62
C ALA A 226 -3.06 9.60 17.95
N LYS A 227 -3.89 8.55 17.90
CA LYS A 227 -4.30 7.81 19.11
C LYS A 227 -3.36 6.67 19.48
N ASN A 228 -2.69 6.07 18.51
CA ASN A 228 -1.97 4.82 18.69
C ASN A 228 -0.47 4.91 18.38
N GLY A 229 0.01 6.06 17.87
CA GLY A 229 1.45 6.29 17.68
C GLY A 229 2.16 6.40 19.01
N ILE A 230 3.22 5.61 19.19
CA ILE A 230 4.06 5.66 20.41
C ILE A 230 4.92 6.92 20.31
N THR A 231 4.87 7.78 21.33
CA THR A 231 5.75 8.95 21.40
C THR A 231 7.16 8.54 21.84
N ALA A 232 8.17 9.33 21.47
CA ALA A 232 9.55 9.08 21.87
C ALA A 232 9.72 9.04 23.40
N GLU A 233 8.88 9.74 24.16
CA GLU A 233 8.85 9.72 25.61
C GLU A 233 8.35 8.38 26.16
N GLU A 234 7.33 7.77 25.55
CA GLU A 234 6.80 6.47 25.94
C GLU A 234 7.76 5.32 25.64
N VAL A 235 8.58 5.44 24.59
CA VAL A 235 9.64 4.46 24.28
C VAL A 235 10.73 4.49 25.35
N VAL A 236 11.09 5.66 25.86
CA VAL A 236 12.09 5.81 26.92
C VAL A 236 11.57 5.21 28.23
N ASP A 237 10.32 5.45 28.59
CA ASP A 237 9.70 4.89 29.79
C ASP A 237 9.56 3.36 29.75
N ALA A 238 9.22 2.80 28.57
CA ALA A 238 9.14 1.34 28.39
C ALA A 238 10.51 0.65 28.50
N VAL A 239 11.57 1.28 27.97
CA VAL A 239 12.94 0.74 28.08
C VAL A 239 13.48 0.84 29.52
N ILE A 240 13.07 1.86 30.27
CA ILE A 240 13.47 2.02 31.68
C ILE A 240 12.79 0.95 32.57
N ASP A 241 11.55 0.56 32.27
CA ASP A 241 10.81 -0.43 33.06
C ASP A 241 11.34 -1.87 32.86
N GLU A 242 11.90 -2.19 31.69
CA GLU A 242 12.50 -3.51 31.43
C GLU A 242 13.96 -3.66 31.90
N THR A 243 14.75 -2.61 31.95
CA THR A 243 16.19 -2.71 32.24
C THR A 243 16.62 -2.16 33.60
N GLY A 244 15.85 -1.26 34.22
CA GLY A 244 16.11 -0.72 35.57
C GLY A 244 17.42 0.02 35.75
N GLU A 245 18.24 0.17 34.72
CA GLU A 245 19.53 0.89 34.78
C GLU A 245 19.76 1.65 33.45
N LEU A 246 19.97 2.97 33.55
CA LEU A 246 20.46 3.80 32.47
C LEU A 246 21.98 3.61 32.33
N GLU A 247 22.44 2.96 31.25
CA GLU A 247 23.82 3.15 30.83
C GLU A 247 24.01 4.57 30.29
N PRO A 248 25.01 5.35 30.79
CA PRO A 248 25.21 6.71 30.30
C PRO A 248 25.67 6.69 28.83
N VAL A 249 24.94 7.39 28.00
CA VAL A 249 25.36 7.69 26.61
C VAL A 249 26.69 8.42 26.68
N THR A 250 27.78 7.75 26.25
CA THR A 250 29.09 8.38 26.13
C THR A 250 28.99 9.50 25.09
N GLU A 251 29.22 10.73 25.56
CA GLU A 251 29.42 11.92 24.70
C GLU A 251 30.45 11.58 23.62
N VAL A 252 30.03 11.73 22.36
CA VAL A 252 30.94 11.70 21.21
C VAL A 252 31.67 13.05 21.20
N GLU A 253 32.93 13.05 21.62
CA GLU A 253 33.81 14.21 21.50
C GLU A 253 33.84 14.71 20.04
N PRO A 254 33.77 16.02 19.82
CA PRO A 254 33.90 16.58 18.47
C PRO A 254 35.34 16.44 17.99
N ALA A 255 35.52 15.79 16.84
CA ALA A 255 36.80 15.63 16.18
C ALA A 255 37.50 16.98 16.01
N ASN A 256 38.67 17.07 16.58
CA ASN A 256 39.61 18.20 16.54
C ASN A 256 39.95 18.55 15.09
N THR A 257 39.72 19.80 14.73
CA THR A 257 40.33 20.45 13.56
C THR A 257 41.84 20.47 13.72
N VAL A 258 42.54 19.85 12.79
CA VAL A 258 44.00 20.06 12.62
C VAL A 258 44.18 21.15 11.54
N GLU A 259 44.66 22.30 11.96
CA GLU A 259 45.34 23.28 11.12
C GLU A 259 46.74 22.73 10.80
N GLU A 260 47.06 22.64 9.52
CA GLU A 260 48.29 23.13 8.89
C GLU A 260 48.23 22.95 7.38
#